data_65776e387270f9b33bc2294eded651b6
#
_entry.id   65776e387270f9b33bc2294eded651b6
#
_cell.length_a   1.000
_cell.length_b   1.000
_cell.length_c   1.000
_cell.angle_alpha   90.00
_cell.angle_beta   90.00
_cell.angle_gamma   90.00
#
_symmetry.space_group_name_H-M   'P 1'
#
loop_
_entity.id
_entity.type
_entity.pdbx_description
1 polymer ?
#
loop_
_entity_poly.entity_id
_entity_poly.type
_entity_poly.pdbx_seq_one_letter_code
_entity_poly.pdbx_strand_id
1 'polypeptide(L)'
;MANTTGVTEGSKGTGVAVAERVAAERPLWLSSLPSIRRSPIGDLLPQLLGGAELEPLTEPIAAPVVTVAKKLAPGHGPVSDMAVSPDGRFLVTAHYGADVVCVVDAATLTVTATIDGLSEPYAAVVVADRAYVSAASNDVDAVVAVDTRTGMPLAAKTFEMTAGGMAVSPTADVLYVARTAGDTVDIAAVDIETGAVTAIEIPAAPGASVEALCISADGARLFASLTTPAGGLLAIVDTKSRAVRDVIAIDGSIGDIAVMPNGRTVFGTGCDAEFGGAIHVIDVAGARVTDTIAMGGVPTQLVLGRGGNCAYIVDRNEIVVLCTATTEIVDSVVIGPQLSCVALDPVRNRLYAADYAGTITALRLDTAAVQPPLAIAAS
;
A
#
# COMPACT_ATOMS: atom_id res chain seq x y z
N MET A 1 43.06 25.41 52.15
CA MET A 1 43.99 25.52 51.04
C MET A 1 43.93 24.20 50.26
N ALA A 2 43.30 24.19 49.14
CA ALA A 2 43.54 23.37 47.97
C ALA A 2 42.35 23.55 47.03
N ASN A 3 42.62 24.17 45.90
CA ASN A 3 41.73 24.33 44.74
C ASN A 3 41.49 22.98 44.07
N THR A 4 40.30 22.72 43.64
CA THR A 4 40.01 21.80 42.56
C THR A 4 38.96 22.39 41.63
N THR A 5 39.40 22.75 40.48
CA THR A 5 38.64 23.20 39.33
C THR A 5 37.88 22.01 38.71
N GLY A 6 36.57 22.11 38.67
CA GLY A 6 35.71 21.19 37.92
C GLY A 6 35.57 21.63 36.47
N VAL A 7 35.92 20.75 35.56
CA VAL A 7 35.66 20.88 34.12
C VAL A 7 34.30 20.28 33.82
N THR A 8 33.40 21.10 33.30
CA THR A 8 32.10 20.64 32.73
C THR A 8 32.34 20.20 31.31
N GLU A 9 32.27 18.90 31.03
CA GLU A 9 32.15 18.37 29.67
C GLU A 9 30.71 18.51 29.18
N GLY A 10 30.55 19.24 28.10
CA GLY A 10 29.28 19.34 27.38
C GLY A 10 28.99 18.08 26.57
N SER A 11 27.82 17.53 26.76
CA SER A 11 27.31 16.44 25.89
C SER A 11 27.00 17.00 24.52
N LYS A 12 27.77 16.60 23.54
CA LYS A 12 27.43 16.69 22.13
C LYS A 12 27.13 15.29 21.60
N GLY A 13 26.01 15.16 20.95
CA GLY A 13 25.87 14.23 19.85
C GLY A 13 25.12 12.96 20.12
N THR A 14 23.84 12.95 19.84
CA THR A 14 23.09 11.73 19.55
C THR A 14 22.32 11.79 18.23
N GLY A 15 22.60 12.77 17.37
CA GLY A 15 21.92 12.93 16.08
C GLY A 15 22.47 12.11 14.90
N VAL A 16 23.59 11.39 15.05
CA VAL A 16 24.24 10.70 13.92
C VAL A 16 23.95 9.19 13.91
N ALA A 17 23.51 8.62 15.02
CA ALA A 17 23.36 7.17 15.14
C ALA A 17 22.07 6.59 14.48
N VAL A 18 21.05 7.41 14.23
CA VAL A 18 19.76 6.93 13.69
C VAL A 18 19.82 6.78 12.16
N ALA A 19 20.53 7.66 11.46
CA ALA A 19 20.66 7.57 10.00
C ALA A 19 21.51 6.37 9.54
N GLU A 20 22.50 5.95 10.33
CA GLU A 20 23.33 4.78 10.01
C GLU A 20 22.61 3.44 10.30
N ARG A 21 21.64 3.39 11.21
CA ARG A 21 20.90 2.15 11.49
C ARG A 21 19.93 1.76 10.39
N VAL A 22 19.29 2.73 9.74
CA VAL A 22 18.37 2.45 8.63
C VAL A 22 19.08 1.95 7.36
N ALA A 23 20.37 2.30 7.19
CA ALA A 23 21.16 1.84 6.06
C ALA A 23 21.78 0.45 6.26
N ALA A 24 21.80 -0.10 7.47
CA ALA A 24 22.52 -1.34 7.81
C ALA A 24 21.65 -2.60 7.87
N GLU A 25 20.34 -2.49 7.95
CA GLU A 25 19.44 -3.64 8.00
C GLU A 25 18.74 -3.89 6.64
N ARG A 26 19.54 -4.19 5.61
CA ARG A 26 19.00 -4.89 4.44
C ARG A 26 18.76 -6.34 4.84
N PRO A 27 17.56 -6.88 4.62
CA PRO A 27 17.31 -8.30 4.82
C PRO A 27 18.32 -9.12 3.99
N LEU A 28 18.96 -10.09 4.61
CA LEU A 28 20.06 -10.89 4.02
C LEU A 28 19.67 -11.74 2.78
N TRP A 29 18.38 -11.76 2.41
CA TRP A 29 17.86 -12.50 1.25
C TRP A 29 17.93 -11.74 -0.09
N LEU A 30 18.34 -10.46 -0.10
CA LEU A 30 18.42 -9.61 -1.30
C LEU A 30 19.68 -9.82 -2.18
N SER A 31 20.59 -10.73 -1.84
CA SER A 31 21.93 -10.77 -2.47
C SER A 31 22.17 -11.87 -3.51
N SER A 32 21.18 -12.72 -3.84
CA SER A 32 21.45 -13.80 -4.81
C SER A 32 20.20 -14.32 -5.51
N LEU A 33 19.83 -13.75 -6.64
CA LEU A 33 18.84 -14.37 -7.53
C LEU A 33 19.36 -14.42 -8.99
N PRO A 34 19.34 -15.62 -9.63
CA PRO A 34 19.61 -15.76 -11.05
C PRO A 34 18.42 -15.36 -11.92
N SER A 35 18.70 -14.93 -13.13
CA SER A 35 17.70 -14.54 -14.15
C SER A 35 16.84 -15.74 -14.59
N ILE A 36 15.52 -15.63 -14.46
CA ILE A 36 14.57 -16.72 -14.72
C ILE A 36 13.95 -16.59 -16.11
N ARG A 37 13.91 -17.71 -16.83
CA ARG A 37 13.23 -17.89 -18.12
C ARG A 37 11.74 -18.18 -17.91
N ARG A 38 10.89 -17.75 -18.87
CA ARG A 38 9.45 -17.98 -18.90
C ARG A 38 9.07 -19.46 -18.76
N SER A 39 8.05 -19.75 -17.98
CA SER A 39 7.49 -21.09 -17.77
C SER A 39 6.47 -21.46 -18.86
N PRO A 40 6.41 -22.72 -19.33
CA PRO A 40 5.56 -23.15 -20.44
C PRO A 40 4.22 -23.75 -19.98
N ILE A 41 3.49 -23.09 -19.07
CA ILE A 41 2.17 -23.60 -18.61
C ILE A 41 1.00 -23.18 -19.52
N GLY A 42 1.20 -22.24 -20.46
CA GLY A 42 0.15 -21.74 -21.36
C GLY A 42 -0.46 -22.75 -22.34
N ASP A 43 0.21 -23.89 -22.59
CA ASP A 43 -0.19 -24.82 -23.67
C ASP A 43 -1.10 -25.98 -23.22
N LEU A 44 -1.43 -26.09 -21.93
CA LEU A 44 -2.21 -27.22 -21.39
C LEU A 44 -3.69 -26.94 -21.10
N LEU A 45 -4.12 -25.68 -21.13
CA LEU A 45 -5.50 -25.31 -20.80
C LEU A 45 -6.59 -25.73 -21.83
N PRO A 46 -6.34 -25.84 -23.14
CA PRO A 46 -7.40 -26.17 -24.09
C PRO A 46 -7.90 -27.61 -24.02
N GLN A 47 -7.16 -28.52 -23.35
CA GLN A 47 -7.51 -29.95 -23.37
C GLN A 47 -8.39 -30.41 -22.19
N LEU A 48 -8.61 -29.57 -21.19
CA LEU A 48 -9.37 -29.92 -19.98
C LEU A 48 -10.80 -29.38 -19.95
N LEU A 49 -11.19 -28.50 -20.87
CA LEU A 49 -12.55 -27.97 -20.96
C LEU A 49 -13.24 -28.53 -22.20
N GLY A 50 -13.91 -29.65 -22.02
CA GLY A 50 -14.75 -30.25 -23.07
C GLY A 50 -15.85 -29.29 -23.50
N GLY A 51 -15.79 -28.82 -24.75
CA GLY A 51 -16.88 -28.49 -25.64
C GLY A 51 -18.01 -27.57 -25.21
N ALA A 52 -17.74 -26.55 -24.34
CA ALA A 52 -18.61 -25.39 -24.22
C ALA A 52 -18.02 -24.25 -25.05
N GLU A 53 -18.71 -23.81 -26.09
CA GLU A 53 -18.40 -22.56 -26.79
C GLU A 53 -18.51 -21.41 -25.74
N LEU A 54 -17.38 -21.02 -25.24
CA LEU A 54 -17.29 -19.74 -24.50
C LEU A 54 -17.41 -18.65 -25.55
N GLU A 55 -18.44 -17.82 -25.45
CA GLU A 55 -18.51 -16.57 -26.21
C GLU A 55 -17.18 -15.82 -26.04
N PRO A 56 -16.60 -15.27 -27.13
CA PRO A 56 -15.35 -14.56 -27.03
C PRO A 56 -15.54 -13.37 -26.10
N LEU A 57 -14.81 -13.38 -24.98
CA LEU A 57 -14.72 -12.25 -24.09
C LEU A 57 -14.34 -11.03 -24.93
N THR A 58 -15.21 -10.04 -24.88
CA THR A 58 -15.09 -8.69 -25.40
C THR A 58 -13.65 -8.19 -25.51
N GLU A 59 -13.39 -7.46 -26.59
CA GLU A 59 -12.16 -6.81 -27.04
C GLU A 59 -11.09 -6.60 -25.96
N PRO A 60 -9.80 -6.86 -26.25
CA PRO A 60 -8.74 -6.65 -25.30
C PRO A 60 -8.80 -5.19 -24.82
N ILE A 61 -9.02 -5.01 -23.53
CA ILE A 61 -8.98 -3.69 -22.91
C ILE A 61 -7.58 -3.16 -23.14
N ALA A 62 -7.47 -2.12 -23.96
CA ALA A 62 -6.19 -1.50 -24.24
C ALA A 62 -5.56 -1.05 -22.91
N ALA A 63 -4.31 -1.46 -22.67
CA ALA A 63 -3.57 -1.06 -21.48
C ALA A 63 -3.52 0.46 -21.39
N PRO A 64 -3.74 1.06 -20.21
CA PRO A 64 -3.62 2.50 -20.04
C PRO A 64 -2.18 2.92 -20.29
N VAL A 65 -1.98 3.97 -21.08
CA VAL A 65 -0.67 4.58 -21.25
C VAL A 65 -0.37 5.46 -20.04
N VAL A 66 0.68 5.13 -19.30
CA VAL A 66 1.10 5.87 -18.11
C VAL A 66 2.15 6.90 -18.51
N THR A 67 1.91 8.18 -18.26
CA THR A 67 2.85 9.26 -18.60
C THR A 67 3.14 10.17 -17.41
N VAL A 68 4.42 10.53 -17.23
CA VAL A 68 4.83 11.49 -16.19
C VAL A 68 4.30 12.88 -16.53
N ALA A 69 3.47 13.44 -15.65
CA ALA A 69 2.88 14.76 -15.82
C ALA A 69 3.64 15.86 -15.08
N LYS A 70 3.99 15.63 -13.82
CA LYS A 70 4.66 16.61 -12.94
C LYS A 70 5.40 15.94 -11.81
N LYS A 71 6.43 16.63 -11.27
CA LYS A 71 7.14 16.21 -10.06
C LYS A 71 7.12 17.33 -9.01
N LEU A 72 7.08 16.95 -7.74
CA LEU A 72 7.17 17.80 -6.57
C LEU A 72 8.20 17.18 -5.62
N ALA A 73 9.12 18.01 -5.09
CA ALA A 73 10.04 17.62 -4.04
C ALA A 73 9.80 18.52 -2.82
N PRO A 74 9.02 18.10 -1.83
CA PRO A 74 8.76 18.90 -0.62
C PRO A 74 9.99 19.17 0.23
N GLY A 75 11.04 18.34 0.10
CA GLY A 75 12.29 18.51 0.85
C GLY A 75 12.31 17.88 2.24
N HIS A 76 11.34 17.01 2.55
CA HIS A 76 11.21 16.34 3.86
C HIS A 76 11.71 14.89 3.86
N GLY A 77 12.45 14.46 2.82
CA GLY A 77 13.00 13.09 2.72
C GLY A 77 11.94 12.03 2.43
N PRO A 78 12.19 10.77 2.82
CA PRO A 78 11.38 9.62 2.42
C PRO A 78 9.90 9.80 2.68
N VAL A 79 9.07 9.42 1.69
CA VAL A 79 7.62 9.27 1.87
C VAL A 79 7.34 7.83 2.25
N SER A 80 6.72 7.60 3.40
CA SER A 80 6.32 6.26 3.86
C SER A 80 5.02 5.83 3.22
N ASP A 81 4.04 6.74 3.12
CA ASP A 81 2.74 6.47 2.54
C ASP A 81 2.06 7.73 2.01
N MET A 82 1.09 7.54 1.12
CA MET A 82 0.29 8.61 0.52
C MET A 82 -1.18 8.21 0.40
N ALA A 83 -2.06 9.18 0.65
CA ALA A 83 -3.48 9.01 0.42
C ALA A 83 -4.08 10.19 -0.34
N VAL A 84 -4.94 9.92 -1.31
CA VAL A 84 -5.71 10.93 -2.05
C VAL A 84 -7.09 11.08 -1.43
N SER A 85 -7.56 12.33 -1.28
CA SER A 85 -8.92 12.57 -0.81
C SER A 85 -9.96 12.00 -1.79
N PRO A 86 -11.12 11.51 -1.32
CA PRO A 86 -12.14 10.89 -2.18
C PRO A 86 -12.64 11.80 -3.31
N ASP A 87 -12.58 13.12 -3.14
CA ASP A 87 -12.92 14.11 -4.16
C ASP A 87 -11.73 14.52 -5.06
N GLY A 88 -10.56 13.93 -4.83
CA GLY A 88 -9.33 14.16 -5.57
C GLY A 88 -8.69 15.54 -5.34
N ARG A 89 -9.13 16.35 -4.37
CA ARG A 89 -8.60 17.69 -4.14
C ARG A 89 -7.22 17.70 -3.49
N PHE A 90 -7.00 16.80 -2.55
CA PHE A 90 -5.80 16.76 -1.73
C PHE A 90 -5.09 15.41 -1.83
N LEU A 91 -3.79 15.48 -1.75
CA LEU A 91 -2.90 14.35 -1.51
C LEU A 91 -2.24 14.59 -0.15
N VAL A 92 -2.28 13.62 0.73
CA VAL A 92 -1.60 13.66 2.03
C VAL A 92 -0.41 12.71 1.95
N THR A 93 0.76 13.16 2.40
CA THR A 93 1.99 12.37 2.39
C THR A 93 2.60 12.33 3.77
N ALA A 94 2.98 11.14 4.22
CA ALA A 94 3.69 10.92 5.47
C ALA A 94 5.19 10.84 5.22
N HIS A 95 5.98 11.63 5.94
CA HIS A 95 7.43 11.71 5.81
C HIS A 95 8.09 11.20 7.10
N TYR A 96 8.26 9.90 7.16
CA TYR A 96 8.74 9.16 8.31
C TYR A 96 10.04 9.73 8.93
N GLY A 97 11.05 10.00 8.11
CA GLY A 97 12.36 10.44 8.60
C GLY A 97 12.46 11.92 9.02
N ALA A 98 11.38 12.69 8.82
CA ALA A 98 11.34 14.12 9.14
C ALA A 98 10.27 14.48 10.19
N ASP A 99 9.47 13.51 10.65
CA ASP A 99 8.35 13.72 11.57
C ASP A 99 7.31 14.72 11.02
N VAL A 100 7.07 14.65 9.70
CA VAL A 100 6.26 15.61 8.95
C VAL A 100 5.19 14.93 8.14
N VAL A 101 4.02 15.55 8.10
CA VAL A 101 2.95 15.25 7.16
C VAL A 101 2.71 16.45 6.26
N CYS A 102 2.68 16.27 4.94
CA CYS A 102 2.34 17.32 4.01
C CYS A 102 0.94 17.13 3.45
N VAL A 103 0.21 18.24 3.29
CA VAL A 103 -1.00 18.31 2.48
C VAL A 103 -0.63 19.01 1.18
N VAL A 104 -0.94 18.35 0.08
CA VAL A 104 -0.61 18.79 -1.27
C VAL A 104 -1.90 19.00 -2.06
N ASP A 105 -2.03 20.12 -2.75
CA ASP A 105 -3.09 20.31 -3.74
C ASP A 105 -2.84 19.38 -4.93
N ALA A 106 -3.77 18.46 -5.16
CA ALA A 106 -3.61 17.39 -6.15
C ALA A 106 -3.68 17.90 -7.60
N ALA A 107 -4.32 19.04 -7.86
CA ALA A 107 -4.44 19.62 -9.19
C ALA A 107 -3.15 20.34 -9.59
N THR A 108 -2.62 21.16 -8.67
CA THR A 108 -1.42 21.97 -8.91
C THR A 108 -0.12 21.28 -8.53
N LEU A 109 -0.20 20.20 -7.76
CA LEU A 109 0.93 19.51 -7.13
C LEU A 109 1.83 20.51 -6.39
N THR A 110 1.24 21.20 -5.40
CA THR A 110 1.93 22.16 -4.53
C THR A 110 1.57 21.88 -3.09
N VAL A 111 2.54 21.97 -2.18
CA VAL A 111 2.30 21.85 -0.74
C VAL A 111 1.42 23.01 -0.28
N THR A 112 0.30 22.72 0.36
CA THR A 112 -0.63 23.72 0.91
C THR A 112 -0.52 23.83 2.43
N ALA A 113 -0.10 22.75 3.09
CA ALA A 113 0.17 22.74 4.53
C ALA A 113 1.26 21.72 4.86
N THR A 114 2.01 22.00 5.91
CA THR A 114 3.00 21.12 6.51
C THR A 114 2.67 21.00 7.99
N ILE A 115 2.59 19.78 8.49
CA ILE A 115 2.29 19.47 9.89
C ILE A 115 3.54 18.83 10.47
N ASP A 116 4.20 19.54 11.37
CA ASP A 116 5.41 19.09 12.03
C ASP A 116 5.09 18.40 13.37
N GLY A 117 6.01 17.56 13.83
CA GLY A 117 5.96 16.96 15.17
C GLY A 117 5.06 15.73 15.28
N LEU A 118 4.66 15.12 14.17
CA LEU A 118 4.11 13.79 14.16
C LEU A 118 5.27 12.79 14.11
N SER A 119 5.62 12.18 15.23
CA SER A 119 6.76 11.26 15.27
C SER A 119 6.55 10.06 14.34
N GLU A 120 7.51 9.81 13.48
CA GLU A 120 7.57 8.68 12.56
C GLU A 120 6.23 8.37 11.87
N PRO A 121 5.62 9.32 11.14
CA PRO A 121 4.34 9.09 10.48
C PRO A 121 4.48 8.00 9.42
N TYR A 122 3.64 6.95 9.51
CA TYR A 122 3.82 5.73 8.74
C TYR A 122 2.74 5.52 7.67
N ALA A 123 1.47 5.42 8.05
CA ALA A 123 0.36 5.19 7.14
C ALA A 123 -0.61 6.39 7.15
N ALA A 124 -1.28 6.62 6.03
CA ALA A 124 -2.24 7.70 5.89
C ALA A 124 -3.50 7.23 5.16
N VAL A 125 -4.67 7.66 5.63
CA VAL A 125 -5.94 7.52 4.93
C VAL A 125 -6.70 8.84 4.97
N VAL A 126 -7.48 9.15 3.94
CA VAL A 126 -8.26 10.40 3.87
C VAL A 126 -9.74 10.11 3.76
N VAL A 127 -10.52 10.80 4.59
CA VAL A 127 -11.97 10.72 4.66
C VAL A 127 -12.54 12.13 4.59
N ALA A 128 -13.25 12.46 3.53
CA ALA A 128 -13.73 13.82 3.28
C ALA A 128 -12.59 14.85 3.41
N ASP A 129 -12.69 15.81 4.33
CA ASP A 129 -11.69 16.85 4.58
C ASP A 129 -10.74 16.49 5.75
N ARG A 130 -10.66 15.20 6.16
CA ARG A 130 -9.79 14.74 7.25
C ARG A 130 -8.83 13.67 6.78
N ALA A 131 -7.58 13.82 7.14
CA ALA A 131 -6.58 12.76 7.06
C ALA A 131 -6.42 12.11 8.44
N TYR A 132 -6.26 10.81 8.46
CA TYR A 132 -5.84 10.05 9.62
C TYR A 132 -4.46 9.49 9.33
N VAL A 133 -3.52 9.77 10.20
CA VAL A 133 -2.11 9.38 10.03
C VAL A 133 -1.70 8.59 11.26
N SER A 134 -1.17 7.38 11.06
CA SER A 134 -0.53 6.64 12.14
C SER A 134 0.86 7.22 12.40
N ALA A 135 1.18 7.43 13.66
CA ALA A 135 2.45 7.99 14.13
C ALA A 135 2.98 7.12 15.26
N ALA A 136 4.23 6.70 15.12
CA ALA A 136 4.92 5.90 16.12
C ALA A 136 5.80 6.79 16.99
N SER A 137 5.81 6.55 18.29
CA SER A 137 6.73 7.23 19.21
C SER A 137 7.35 6.23 20.18
N ASN A 138 8.43 6.64 20.85
CA ASN A 138 9.07 5.77 21.85
C ASN A 138 8.16 5.43 23.05
N ASP A 139 7.15 6.24 23.30
CA ASP A 139 6.29 6.12 24.47
C ASP A 139 4.91 5.54 24.12
N VAL A 140 4.27 6.05 23.07
CA VAL A 140 2.88 5.69 22.72
C VAL A 140 2.66 5.94 21.23
N ASP A 141 2.14 4.96 20.55
CA ASP A 141 1.69 5.12 19.16
C ASP A 141 0.30 5.76 19.12
N ALA A 142 0.06 6.51 18.06
CA ALA A 142 -1.20 7.24 17.90
C ALA A 142 -1.67 7.25 16.45
N VAL A 143 -2.96 7.44 16.28
CA VAL A 143 -3.53 7.93 15.03
C VAL A 143 -3.97 9.37 15.24
N VAL A 144 -3.44 10.26 14.43
CA VAL A 144 -3.72 11.70 14.47
C VAL A 144 -4.66 12.06 13.34
N ALA A 145 -5.78 12.71 13.68
CA ALA A 145 -6.69 13.29 12.70
C ALA A 145 -6.24 14.72 12.36
N VAL A 146 -6.13 15.02 11.08
CA VAL A 146 -5.70 16.33 10.55
C VAL A 146 -6.77 16.87 9.60
N ASP A 147 -7.12 18.15 9.73
CA ASP A 147 -7.94 18.86 8.75
C ASP A 147 -7.10 19.15 7.49
N THR A 148 -7.47 18.58 6.35
CA THR A 148 -6.70 18.71 5.10
C THR A 148 -6.76 20.10 4.46
N ARG A 149 -7.71 20.95 4.85
CA ARG A 149 -7.82 22.31 4.32
C ARG A 149 -6.95 23.30 5.09
N THR A 150 -6.81 23.09 6.40
CA THR A 150 -6.07 24.02 7.29
C THR A 150 -4.71 23.48 7.70
N GLY A 151 -4.48 22.16 7.55
CA GLY A 151 -3.30 21.50 8.06
C GLY A 151 -3.24 21.41 9.59
N MET A 152 -4.36 21.64 10.28
CA MET A 152 -4.39 21.63 11.73
C MET A 152 -4.71 20.23 12.28
N PRO A 153 -3.97 19.75 13.30
CA PRO A 153 -4.37 18.54 14.01
C PRO A 153 -5.69 18.79 14.74
N LEU A 154 -6.62 17.82 14.60
CA LEU A 154 -7.97 17.90 15.19
C LEU A 154 -8.07 17.08 16.46
N ALA A 155 -7.54 15.87 16.45
CA ALA A 155 -7.59 14.91 17.53
C ALA A 155 -6.47 13.87 17.38
N ALA A 156 -6.11 13.24 18.48
CA ALA A 156 -5.23 12.08 18.50
C ALA A 156 -5.86 10.96 19.29
N LYS A 157 -5.76 9.73 18.78
CA LYS A 157 -6.11 8.49 19.49
C LYS A 157 -4.85 7.70 19.75
N THR A 158 -4.52 7.52 21.01
CA THR A 158 -3.34 6.77 21.44
C THR A 158 -3.65 5.29 21.61
N PHE A 159 -2.64 4.47 21.37
CA PHE A 159 -2.70 3.01 21.53
C PHE A 159 -1.48 2.54 22.33
N GLU A 160 -1.68 1.51 23.15
CA GLU A 160 -0.59 0.81 23.87
C GLU A 160 0.13 -0.21 22.95
N MET A 161 -0.40 -0.44 21.76
CA MET A 161 0.11 -1.33 20.72
C MET A 161 0.61 -0.50 19.54
N THR A 162 1.62 -1.01 18.83
CA THR A 162 2.10 -0.37 17.61
C THR A 162 0.99 -0.26 16.57
N ALA A 163 0.71 0.96 16.13
CA ALA A 163 -0.29 1.25 15.12
C ALA A 163 0.34 1.28 13.73
N GLY A 164 -0.12 0.40 12.85
CA GLY A 164 0.39 0.22 11.48
C GLY A 164 -0.57 0.70 10.39
N GLY A 165 -0.82 -0.17 9.42
CA GLY A 165 -1.71 0.09 8.29
C GLY A 165 -3.14 0.42 8.69
N MET A 166 -3.83 1.19 7.87
CA MET A 166 -5.19 1.65 8.15
C MET A 166 -6.11 1.44 6.95
N ALA A 167 -7.40 1.24 7.23
CA ALA A 167 -8.46 1.29 6.24
C ALA A 167 -9.68 2.01 6.82
N VAL A 168 -10.48 2.63 5.95
CA VAL A 168 -11.68 3.33 6.39
C VAL A 168 -12.92 2.71 5.74
N SER A 169 -14.02 2.61 6.49
CA SER A 169 -15.29 2.13 5.96
C SER A 169 -15.78 3.02 4.81
N PRO A 170 -16.45 2.47 3.78
CA PRO A 170 -16.99 3.28 2.68
C PRO A 170 -18.00 4.34 3.13
N THR A 171 -18.64 4.13 4.27
CA THR A 171 -19.56 5.09 4.93
C THR A 171 -18.83 6.17 5.72
N ALA A 172 -17.50 6.07 5.85
CA ALA A 172 -16.66 7.00 6.59
C ALA A 172 -16.99 7.12 8.09
N ASP A 173 -17.56 6.07 8.69
CA ASP A 173 -17.96 6.01 10.10
C ASP A 173 -17.00 5.23 10.98
N VAL A 174 -16.23 4.29 10.40
CA VAL A 174 -15.26 3.45 11.12
C VAL A 174 -13.89 3.54 10.48
N LEU A 175 -12.88 3.81 11.30
CA LEU A 175 -11.46 3.68 10.95
C LEU A 175 -10.95 2.37 11.54
N TYR A 176 -10.40 1.51 10.70
CA TYR A 176 -9.71 0.28 11.08
C TYR A 176 -8.21 0.54 11.16
N VAL A 177 -7.59 0.18 12.27
CA VAL A 177 -6.16 0.37 12.52
C VAL A 177 -5.55 -0.97 12.88
N ALA A 178 -4.59 -1.43 12.09
CA ALA A 178 -3.80 -2.62 12.41
C ALA A 178 -2.94 -2.35 13.63
N ARG A 179 -2.90 -3.29 14.60
CA ARG A 179 -2.08 -3.14 15.81
C ARG A 179 -1.30 -4.40 16.11
N THR A 180 -0.09 -4.20 16.63
CA THR A 180 0.80 -5.29 17.03
C THR A 180 1.42 -4.98 18.39
N ALA A 181 1.44 -5.95 19.31
CA ALA A 181 2.15 -5.85 20.58
C ALA A 181 2.70 -7.21 21.00
N GLY A 182 4.01 -7.34 20.99
CA GLY A 182 4.68 -8.62 21.31
C GLY A 182 4.16 -9.76 20.41
N ASP A 183 3.49 -10.73 21.00
CA ASP A 183 2.97 -11.91 20.31
C ASP A 183 1.48 -11.78 19.90
N THR A 184 0.88 -10.61 20.06
CA THR A 184 -0.53 -10.39 19.76
C THR A 184 -0.71 -9.38 18.63
N VAL A 185 -1.67 -9.67 17.74
CA VAL A 185 -2.10 -8.79 16.67
C VAL A 185 -3.61 -8.65 16.71
N ASP A 186 -4.10 -7.46 16.52
CA ASP A 186 -5.52 -7.18 16.38
C ASP A 186 -5.79 -6.02 15.39
N ILE A 187 -7.06 -5.74 15.16
CA ILE A 187 -7.50 -4.55 14.44
C ILE A 187 -8.39 -3.74 15.36
N ALA A 188 -8.01 -2.48 15.61
CA ALA A 188 -8.87 -1.53 16.29
C ALA A 188 -9.91 -0.99 15.32
N ALA A 189 -11.19 -1.27 15.53
CA ALA A 189 -12.29 -0.57 14.89
C ALA A 189 -12.62 0.68 15.72
N VAL A 190 -12.25 1.84 15.20
CA VAL A 190 -12.43 3.16 15.83
C VAL A 190 -13.64 3.83 15.21
N ASP A 191 -14.66 4.09 15.99
CA ASP A 191 -15.78 4.93 15.58
C ASP A 191 -15.29 6.37 15.40
N ILE A 192 -15.44 6.91 14.20
CA ILE A 192 -14.85 8.21 13.82
C ILE A 192 -15.52 9.37 14.55
N GLU A 193 -16.80 9.26 14.87
CA GLU A 193 -17.55 10.32 15.54
C GLU A 193 -17.26 10.35 17.05
N THR A 194 -17.30 9.18 17.69
CA THR A 194 -17.21 9.08 19.15
C THR A 194 -15.80 8.79 19.67
N GLY A 195 -14.91 8.31 18.81
CA GLY A 195 -13.57 7.82 19.18
C GLY A 195 -13.60 6.49 19.98
N ALA A 196 -14.75 5.82 20.03
CA ALA A 196 -14.88 4.53 20.70
C ALA A 196 -14.10 3.44 19.94
N VAL A 197 -13.39 2.59 20.67
CA VAL A 197 -12.55 1.52 20.09
C VAL A 197 -13.12 0.16 20.45
N THR A 198 -13.24 -0.69 19.43
CA THR A 198 -13.52 -2.12 19.60
C THR A 198 -12.38 -2.92 18.97
N ALA A 199 -11.77 -3.81 19.73
CA ALA A 199 -10.74 -4.70 19.20
C ALA A 199 -11.38 -5.86 18.42
N ILE A 200 -10.75 -6.21 17.30
CA ILE A 200 -11.05 -7.40 16.51
C ILE A 200 -9.80 -8.28 16.59
N GLU A 201 -9.86 -9.30 17.42
CA GLU A 201 -8.74 -10.24 17.59
C GLU A 201 -8.50 -11.04 16.30
N ILE A 202 -7.24 -11.14 15.88
CA ILE A 202 -6.84 -11.97 14.75
C ILE A 202 -6.12 -13.20 15.31
N PRO A 203 -6.62 -14.43 15.03
CA PRO A 203 -5.94 -15.65 15.44
C PRO A 203 -4.66 -15.84 14.62
N ALA A 204 -3.53 -15.44 15.15
CA ALA A 204 -2.23 -15.59 14.54
C ALA A 204 -1.22 -16.21 15.51
N ALA A 205 -0.18 -16.84 14.96
CA ALA A 205 0.91 -17.37 15.77
C ALA A 205 1.75 -16.24 16.41
N PRO A 206 2.43 -16.50 17.53
CA PRO A 206 3.39 -15.56 18.09
C PRO A 206 4.41 -15.07 17.05
N GLY A 207 4.75 -13.78 17.10
CA GLY A 207 5.65 -13.13 16.15
C GLY A 207 4.99 -12.75 14.82
N ALA A 208 3.64 -12.79 14.74
CA ALA A 208 2.91 -12.24 13.60
C ALA A 208 2.88 -10.71 13.63
N SER A 209 2.86 -10.09 12.44
CA SER A 209 2.58 -8.66 12.23
C SER A 209 1.51 -8.47 11.17
N VAL A 210 0.70 -7.42 11.30
CA VAL A 210 -0.25 -7.01 10.26
C VAL A 210 0.44 -6.00 9.36
N GLU A 211 0.54 -6.32 8.07
CA GLU A 211 1.24 -5.49 7.09
C GLU A 211 0.32 -4.44 6.46
N ALA A 212 -0.86 -4.85 6.01
CA ALA A 212 -1.82 -3.95 5.37
C ALA A 212 -3.27 -4.31 5.67
N LEU A 213 -4.14 -3.32 5.51
CA LEU A 213 -5.59 -3.46 5.59
C LEU A 213 -6.24 -2.94 4.32
N CYS A 214 -7.23 -3.67 3.80
CA CYS A 214 -8.14 -3.12 2.79
C CYS A 214 -9.59 -3.55 3.06
N ILE A 215 -10.56 -2.78 2.59
CA ILE A 215 -11.98 -3.02 2.81
C ILE A 215 -12.72 -3.19 1.49
N SER A 216 -13.70 -4.10 1.44
CA SER A 216 -14.55 -4.27 0.26
C SER A 216 -15.40 -3.03 0.00
N ALA A 217 -15.75 -2.80 -1.26
CA ALA A 217 -16.52 -1.62 -1.69
C ALA A 217 -17.90 -1.51 -1.01
N ASP A 218 -18.49 -2.65 -0.62
CA ASP A 218 -19.74 -2.72 0.14
C ASP A 218 -19.56 -2.54 1.66
N GLY A 219 -18.31 -2.44 2.12
CA GLY A 219 -17.96 -2.32 3.53
C GLY A 219 -18.19 -3.59 4.36
N ALA A 220 -18.63 -4.69 3.75
CA ALA A 220 -19.02 -5.89 4.49
C ALA A 220 -17.82 -6.74 4.96
N ARG A 221 -16.68 -6.62 4.30
CA ARG A 221 -15.48 -7.40 4.58
C ARG A 221 -14.24 -6.52 4.67
N LEU A 222 -13.47 -6.73 5.73
CA LEU A 222 -12.15 -6.18 5.91
C LEU A 222 -11.13 -7.30 5.69
N PHE A 223 -10.08 -7.02 4.97
CA PHE A 223 -8.99 -7.94 4.71
C PHE A 223 -7.74 -7.42 5.39
N ALA A 224 -7.01 -8.31 6.03
CA ALA A 224 -5.74 -8.01 6.66
C ALA A 224 -4.69 -8.99 6.16
N SER A 225 -3.59 -8.48 5.61
CA SER A 225 -2.41 -9.28 5.32
C SER A 225 -1.53 -9.35 6.55
N LEU A 226 -1.00 -10.53 6.83
CA LEU A 226 -0.12 -10.76 7.95
C LEU A 226 1.13 -11.51 7.51
N THR A 227 2.26 -11.10 8.08
CA THR A 227 3.49 -11.89 8.05
C THR A 227 3.60 -12.68 9.33
N THR A 228 3.96 -13.96 9.23
CA THR A 228 4.20 -14.85 10.36
C THR A 228 5.53 -15.58 10.17
N PRO A 229 6.11 -16.18 11.22
CA PRO A 229 7.30 -17.03 11.07
C PRO A 229 7.11 -18.23 10.12
N ALA A 230 5.85 -18.63 9.87
CA ALA A 230 5.51 -19.76 9.00
C ALA A 230 5.16 -19.36 7.56
N GLY A 231 5.06 -18.06 7.26
CA GLY A 231 4.66 -17.52 5.96
C GLY A 231 3.58 -16.45 6.07
N GLY A 232 3.01 -16.06 4.93
CA GLY A 232 1.96 -15.07 4.84
C GLY A 232 0.57 -15.62 5.19
N LEU A 233 -0.27 -14.75 5.72
CA LEU A 233 -1.70 -15.05 5.94
C LEU A 233 -2.54 -13.89 5.41
N LEU A 234 -3.71 -14.19 4.87
CA LEU A 234 -4.78 -13.22 4.61
C LEU A 234 -5.96 -13.52 5.52
N ALA A 235 -6.23 -12.66 6.50
CA ALA A 235 -7.40 -12.76 7.34
C ALA A 235 -8.59 -12.02 6.71
N ILE A 236 -9.77 -12.64 6.72
CA ILE A 236 -11.03 -12.07 6.24
C ILE A 236 -11.95 -11.84 7.43
N VAL A 237 -12.26 -10.58 7.68
CA VAL A 237 -13.08 -10.14 8.81
C VAL A 237 -14.45 -9.70 8.31
N ASP A 238 -15.51 -10.19 8.93
CA ASP A 238 -16.85 -9.65 8.77
C ASP A 238 -17.00 -8.38 9.61
N THR A 239 -17.22 -7.25 8.96
CA THR A 239 -17.23 -5.94 9.62
C THR A 239 -18.42 -5.74 10.54
N LYS A 240 -19.56 -6.40 10.27
CA LYS A 240 -20.77 -6.30 11.07
C LYS A 240 -20.66 -7.07 12.39
N SER A 241 -20.20 -8.32 12.34
CA SER A 241 -19.98 -9.15 13.52
C SER A 241 -18.66 -8.84 14.21
N ARG A 242 -17.73 -8.13 13.52
CA ARG A 242 -16.37 -7.84 13.99
C ARG A 242 -15.61 -9.11 14.38
N ALA A 243 -15.71 -10.12 13.54
CA ALA A 243 -15.10 -11.43 13.74
C ALA A 243 -14.38 -11.90 12.50
N VAL A 244 -13.25 -12.58 12.68
CA VAL A 244 -12.54 -13.27 11.60
C VAL A 244 -13.41 -14.42 11.10
N ARG A 245 -13.69 -14.45 9.80
CA ARG A 245 -14.45 -15.51 9.13
C ARG A 245 -13.57 -16.60 8.58
N ASP A 246 -12.47 -16.20 7.95
CA ASP A 246 -11.53 -17.10 7.29
C ASP A 246 -10.10 -16.57 7.42
N VAL A 247 -9.15 -17.48 7.36
CA VAL A 247 -7.72 -17.19 7.26
C VAL A 247 -7.14 -18.05 6.15
N ILE A 248 -6.54 -17.40 5.17
CA ILE A 248 -5.95 -18.04 3.99
C ILE A 248 -4.44 -18.03 4.15
N ALA A 249 -3.81 -19.20 4.11
CA ALA A 249 -2.35 -19.30 4.09
C ALA A 249 -1.81 -18.93 2.70
N ILE A 250 -0.75 -18.14 2.68
CA ILE A 250 -0.05 -17.71 1.48
C ILE A 250 1.34 -18.35 1.53
N ASP A 251 1.69 -19.01 0.45
CA ASP A 251 3.04 -19.57 0.31
C ASP A 251 4.03 -18.43 0.08
N GLY A 252 5.01 -18.28 0.98
CA GLY A 252 5.88 -17.11 1.01
C GLY A 252 5.40 -15.98 1.92
N SER A 253 5.61 -14.73 1.54
CA SER A 253 5.15 -13.56 2.28
C SER A 253 4.02 -12.83 1.55
N ILE A 254 3.24 -12.06 2.30
CA ILE A 254 2.25 -11.13 1.75
C ILE A 254 2.43 -9.77 2.42
N GLY A 255 2.49 -8.71 1.61
CA GLY A 255 2.60 -7.32 2.06
C GLY A 255 1.31 -6.55 1.83
N ASP A 256 1.38 -5.54 0.96
CA ASP A 256 0.22 -4.71 0.62
C ASP A 256 -0.84 -5.48 -0.17
N ILE A 257 -2.11 -5.12 0.03
CA ILE A 257 -3.26 -5.81 -0.55
C ILE A 257 -4.30 -4.85 -1.11
N ALA A 258 -4.92 -5.24 -2.21
CA ALA A 258 -6.08 -4.54 -2.76
C ALA A 258 -7.19 -5.52 -3.16
N VAL A 259 -8.42 -5.20 -2.79
CA VAL A 259 -9.60 -6.01 -3.12
C VAL A 259 -10.30 -5.46 -4.36
N MET A 260 -10.63 -6.36 -5.28
CA MET A 260 -11.42 -6.01 -6.47
C MET A 260 -12.77 -5.39 -6.09
N PRO A 261 -13.34 -4.48 -6.91
CA PRO A 261 -14.63 -3.84 -6.62
C PRO A 261 -15.77 -4.83 -6.40
N ASN A 262 -15.69 -6.01 -7.00
CA ASN A 262 -16.68 -7.09 -6.80
C ASN A 262 -16.51 -7.83 -5.45
N GLY A 263 -15.45 -7.55 -4.70
CA GLY A 263 -15.13 -8.16 -3.43
C GLY A 263 -14.78 -9.65 -3.48
N ARG A 264 -14.52 -10.22 -4.67
CA ARG A 264 -14.28 -11.66 -4.83
C ARG A 264 -12.81 -12.04 -4.96
N THR A 265 -11.99 -11.11 -5.38
CA THR A 265 -10.56 -11.34 -5.60
C THR A 265 -9.77 -10.28 -4.83
N VAL A 266 -8.72 -10.73 -4.17
CA VAL A 266 -7.70 -9.88 -3.54
C VAL A 266 -6.39 -10.09 -4.28
N PHE A 267 -5.72 -8.99 -4.63
CA PHE A 267 -4.35 -8.99 -5.08
C PHE A 267 -3.45 -8.61 -3.93
N GLY A 268 -2.36 -9.34 -3.72
CA GLY A 268 -1.38 -9.04 -2.67
C GLY A 268 0.04 -9.02 -3.21
N THR A 269 0.83 -8.01 -2.84
CA THR A 269 2.27 -8.01 -3.08
C THR A 269 2.94 -9.00 -2.14
N GLY A 270 4.01 -9.63 -2.57
CA GLY A 270 4.71 -10.56 -1.70
C GLY A 270 6.00 -11.09 -2.30
N CYS A 271 6.52 -12.10 -1.65
CA CYS A 271 7.67 -12.85 -2.11
C CYS A 271 7.34 -14.34 -2.04
N ASP A 272 7.43 -15.00 -3.16
CA ASP A 272 7.26 -16.44 -3.30
C ASP A 272 8.64 -17.13 -3.26
N ALA A 273 8.69 -18.35 -2.71
CA ALA A 273 9.95 -19.07 -2.56
C ALA A 273 10.56 -19.52 -3.90
N GLU A 274 9.73 -19.72 -4.93
CA GLU A 274 10.13 -20.14 -6.27
C GLU A 274 10.45 -18.94 -7.17
N PHE A 275 9.60 -17.90 -7.13
CA PHE A 275 9.63 -16.79 -8.08
C PHE A 275 10.33 -15.53 -7.54
N GLY A 276 10.57 -15.43 -6.25
CA GLY A 276 11.01 -14.19 -5.61
C GLY A 276 9.85 -13.20 -5.48
N GLY A 277 10.02 -11.96 -5.93
CA GLY A 277 8.93 -10.98 -5.90
C GLY A 277 7.72 -11.43 -6.71
N ALA A 278 6.54 -11.39 -6.12
CA ALA A 278 5.33 -11.93 -6.70
C ALA A 278 4.08 -11.10 -6.37
N ILE A 279 3.05 -11.26 -7.19
CA ILE A 279 1.68 -10.85 -6.87
C ILE A 279 0.83 -12.11 -6.70
N HIS A 280 0.25 -12.26 -5.53
CA HIS A 280 -0.69 -13.33 -5.24
C HIS A 280 -2.10 -12.92 -5.63
N VAL A 281 -2.81 -13.79 -6.37
CA VAL A 281 -4.21 -13.64 -6.74
C VAL A 281 -5.03 -14.57 -5.87
N ILE A 282 -5.90 -14.02 -5.03
CA ILE A 282 -6.60 -14.77 -3.99
C ILE A 282 -8.11 -14.75 -4.25
N ASP A 283 -8.71 -15.92 -4.41
CA ASP A 283 -10.17 -16.08 -4.46
C ASP A 283 -10.74 -16.11 -3.04
N VAL A 284 -11.50 -15.08 -2.72
CA VAL A 284 -12.11 -14.88 -1.41
C VAL A 284 -13.18 -15.95 -1.10
N ALA A 285 -13.95 -16.37 -2.11
CA ALA A 285 -15.03 -17.33 -1.93
C ALA A 285 -14.51 -18.76 -1.76
N GLY A 286 -13.48 -19.12 -2.50
CA GLY A 286 -12.79 -20.40 -2.43
C GLY A 286 -11.74 -20.48 -1.33
N ALA A 287 -11.47 -19.36 -0.62
CA ALA A 287 -10.47 -19.22 0.43
C ALA A 287 -9.09 -19.79 0.03
N ARG A 288 -8.58 -19.39 -1.14
CA ARG A 288 -7.33 -19.93 -1.67
C ARG A 288 -6.62 -18.97 -2.61
N VAL A 289 -5.31 -19.11 -2.73
CA VAL A 289 -4.52 -18.52 -3.83
C VAL A 289 -4.88 -19.25 -5.12
N THR A 290 -5.23 -18.52 -6.17
CA THR A 290 -5.57 -19.07 -7.49
C THR A 290 -4.47 -18.88 -8.50
N ASP A 291 -3.61 -17.89 -8.30
CA ASP A 291 -2.48 -17.60 -9.19
C ASP A 291 -1.37 -16.88 -8.41
N THR A 292 -0.13 -17.02 -8.86
CA THR A 292 1.05 -16.31 -8.35
C THR A 292 1.85 -15.80 -9.53
N ILE A 293 1.89 -14.49 -9.69
CA ILE A 293 2.48 -13.81 -10.83
C ILE A 293 3.89 -13.37 -10.46
N ALA A 294 4.90 -13.95 -11.12
CA ALA A 294 6.30 -13.57 -10.90
C ALA A 294 6.57 -12.14 -11.41
N MET A 295 7.12 -11.29 -10.55
CA MET A 295 7.41 -9.89 -10.87
C MET A 295 8.85 -9.66 -11.32
N GLY A 296 9.78 -10.52 -10.97
CA GLY A 296 11.21 -10.33 -11.27
C GLY A 296 11.88 -9.23 -10.46
N GLY A 297 11.13 -8.49 -9.65
CA GLY A 297 11.57 -7.42 -8.76
C GLY A 297 11.21 -7.68 -7.30
N VAL A 298 10.85 -6.60 -6.60
CA VAL A 298 10.37 -6.63 -5.21
C VAL A 298 9.14 -5.73 -5.13
N PRO A 299 7.94 -6.27 -5.41
CA PRO A 299 6.71 -5.48 -5.34
C PRO A 299 6.44 -5.11 -3.87
N THR A 300 6.23 -3.83 -3.60
CA THR A 300 6.05 -3.32 -2.23
C THR A 300 4.64 -2.80 -1.97
N GLN A 301 4.02 -2.16 -2.94
CA GLN A 301 2.68 -1.60 -2.80
C GLN A 301 1.90 -1.73 -4.10
N LEU A 302 0.57 -1.82 -4.02
CA LEU A 302 -0.30 -1.86 -5.18
C LEU A 302 -1.59 -1.07 -4.97
N VAL A 303 -2.11 -0.50 -6.06
CA VAL A 303 -3.45 0.09 -6.09
C VAL A 303 -4.20 -0.40 -7.33
N LEU A 304 -5.50 -0.64 -7.19
CA LEU A 304 -6.35 -0.98 -8.33
C LEU A 304 -6.79 0.29 -9.06
N GLY A 305 -6.69 0.26 -10.38
CA GLY A 305 -7.25 1.29 -11.23
C GLY A 305 -8.77 1.39 -11.11
N ARG A 306 -9.33 2.48 -11.61
CA ARG A 306 -10.78 2.72 -11.60
C ARG A 306 -11.51 1.57 -12.30
N GLY A 307 -12.46 0.95 -11.61
CA GLY A 307 -13.19 -0.22 -12.11
C GLY A 307 -12.47 -1.56 -11.95
N GLY A 308 -11.23 -1.56 -11.48
CA GLY A 308 -10.47 -2.77 -11.18
C GLY A 308 -9.84 -3.47 -12.40
N ASN A 309 -9.86 -2.88 -13.60
CA ASN A 309 -9.33 -3.53 -14.81
C ASN A 309 -7.80 -3.67 -14.83
N CYS A 310 -7.09 -2.81 -14.10
CA CYS A 310 -5.64 -2.85 -13.96
C CYS A 310 -5.25 -2.70 -12.49
N ALA A 311 -4.11 -3.27 -12.12
CA ALA A 311 -3.39 -2.97 -10.91
C ALA A 311 -2.11 -2.22 -11.26
N TYR A 312 -1.76 -1.22 -10.46
CA TYR A 312 -0.52 -0.47 -10.55
C TYR A 312 0.34 -0.83 -9.36
N ILE A 313 1.51 -1.35 -9.61
CA ILE A 313 2.36 -2.00 -8.63
C ILE A 313 3.68 -1.26 -8.57
N VAL A 314 4.10 -0.89 -7.37
CA VAL A 314 5.45 -0.37 -7.11
C VAL A 314 6.43 -1.54 -7.13
N ASP A 315 7.35 -1.53 -8.08
CA ASP A 315 8.46 -2.47 -8.13
C ASP A 315 9.78 -1.72 -8.32
N ARG A 316 10.54 -1.56 -7.25
CA ARG A 316 11.84 -0.86 -7.21
C ARG A 316 11.75 0.60 -7.71
N ASN A 317 12.05 0.83 -8.98
CA ASN A 317 12.13 2.15 -9.63
C ASN A 317 11.04 2.39 -10.67
N GLU A 318 10.09 1.48 -10.79
CA GLU A 318 9.04 1.52 -11.80
C GLU A 318 7.64 1.25 -11.23
N ILE A 319 6.65 1.70 -11.95
CA ILE A 319 5.26 1.28 -11.78
C ILE A 319 4.97 0.24 -12.85
N VAL A 320 4.66 -0.97 -12.42
CA VAL A 320 4.24 -2.07 -13.29
C VAL A 320 2.73 -2.04 -13.42
N VAL A 321 2.22 -2.22 -14.63
CA VAL A 321 0.78 -2.28 -14.93
C VAL A 321 0.39 -3.72 -15.20
N LEU A 322 -0.47 -4.24 -14.36
CA LEU A 322 -1.03 -5.60 -14.46
C LEU A 322 -2.47 -5.53 -14.93
N CYS A 323 -2.81 -6.28 -15.98
CA CYS A 323 -4.21 -6.54 -16.35
C CYS A 323 -4.83 -7.52 -15.35
N THR A 324 -5.86 -7.11 -14.62
CA THR A 324 -6.47 -7.95 -13.57
C THR A 324 -7.33 -9.10 -14.13
N ALA A 325 -7.76 -8.99 -15.38
CA ALA A 325 -8.57 -10.01 -16.03
C ALA A 325 -7.74 -11.18 -16.60
N THR A 326 -6.55 -10.87 -17.13
CA THR A 326 -5.65 -11.88 -17.73
C THR A 326 -4.48 -12.24 -16.83
N THR A 327 -4.27 -11.49 -15.73
CA THR A 327 -3.12 -11.61 -14.83
C THR A 327 -1.77 -11.42 -15.53
N GLU A 328 -1.77 -10.70 -16.65
CA GLU A 328 -0.56 -10.41 -17.43
C GLU A 328 -0.02 -9.01 -17.13
N ILE A 329 1.30 -8.88 -17.07
CA ILE A 329 1.97 -7.58 -17.07
C ILE A 329 1.85 -6.98 -18.47
N VAL A 330 1.19 -5.84 -18.59
CA VAL A 330 0.87 -5.20 -19.88
C VAL A 330 1.73 -3.98 -20.16
N ASP A 331 2.31 -3.35 -19.14
CA ASP A 331 3.20 -2.19 -19.28
C ASP A 331 4.07 -2.03 -18.03
N SER A 332 5.16 -1.27 -18.13
CA SER A 332 5.91 -0.75 -17.00
C SER A 332 6.51 0.62 -17.31
N VAL A 333 6.56 1.50 -16.31
CA VAL A 333 7.07 2.86 -16.46
C VAL A 333 8.09 3.16 -15.37
N VAL A 334 9.32 3.43 -15.79
CA VAL A 334 10.40 3.86 -14.90
C VAL A 334 10.14 5.31 -14.46
N ILE A 335 10.00 5.53 -13.15
CA ILE A 335 9.65 6.82 -12.56
C ILE A 335 10.86 7.53 -11.95
N GLY A 336 11.63 6.80 -11.16
CA GLY A 336 12.77 7.35 -10.43
C GLY A 336 13.47 6.30 -9.58
N PRO A 337 14.50 6.70 -8.84
CA PRO A 337 15.23 5.75 -8.01
C PRO A 337 14.36 5.35 -6.81
N GLN A 338 14.20 4.06 -6.59
CA GLN A 338 13.58 3.50 -5.39
C GLN A 338 12.24 4.14 -5.00
N LEU A 339 11.16 3.72 -5.65
CA LEU A 339 9.81 4.08 -5.24
C LEU A 339 9.47 3.50 -3.87
N SER A 340 8.68 4.24 -3.11
CA SER A 340 8.21 3.85 -1.78
C SER A 340 6.72 3.51 -1.76
N CYS A 341 5.90 4.33 -2.42
CA CYS A 341 4.45 4.19 -2.37
C CYS A 341 3.74 4.73 -3.63
N VAL A 342 2.48 4.33 -3.81
CA VAL A 342 1.61 4.75 -4.90
C VAL A 342 0.20 5.02 -4.40
N ALA A 343 -0.45 6.06 -4.92
CA ALA A 343 -1.84 6.36 -4.64
C ALA A 343 -2.60 6.69 -5.93
N LEU A 344 -3.86 6.26 -6.02
CA LEU A 344 -4.74 6.55 -7.15
C LEU A 344 -5.66 7.73 -6.82
N ASP A 345 -5.73 8.71 -7.73
CA ASP A 345 -6.77 9.74 -7.72
C ASP A 345 -8.04 9.17 -8.39
N PRO A 346 -9.10 8.92 -7.61
CA PRO A 346 -10.29 8.27 -8.13
C PRO A 346 -11.10 9.18 -9.08
N VAL A 347 -10.85 10.49 -9.04
CA VAL A 347 -11.61 11.50 -9.81
C VAL A 347 -10.91 11.85 -11.11
N ARG A 348 -9.58 12.08 -11.06
CA ARG A 348 -8.82 12.60 -12.21
C ARG A 348 -8.15 11.54 -13.05
N ASN A 349 -8.30 10.28 -12.72
CA ASN A 349 -7.60 9.16 -13.37
C ASN A 349 -6.07 9.40 -13.43
N ARG A 350 -5.49 9.69 -12.27
CA ARG A 350 -4.06 9.93 -12.07
C ARG A 350 -3.50 8.99 -11.02
N LEU A 351 -2.23 8.66 -11.16
CA LEU A 351 -1.46 8.07 -10.08
C LEU A 351 -0.50 9.11 -9.52
N TYR A 352 -0.22 8.99 -8.24
CA TYR A 352 0.90 9.63 -7.59
C TYR A 352 1.84 8.53 -7.10
N ALA A 353 3.11 8.61 -7.48
CA ALA A 353 4.15 7.74 -6.98
C ALA A 353 5.15 8.57 -6.19
N ALA A 354 5.59 8.09 -5.04
CA ALA A 354 6.65 8.73 -4.28
C ALA A 354 7.89 7.85 -4.17
N ASP A 355 9.02 8.46 -3.88
CA ASP A 355 10.29 7.80 -3.72
C ASP A 355 10.92 8.06 -2.34
N TYR A 356 11.95 7.27 -2.00
CA TYR A 356 12.70 7.44 -0.75
C TYR A 356 13.55 8.72 -0.70
N ALA A 357 13.69 9.46 -1.80
CA ALA A 357 14.27 10.81 -1.79
C ALA A 357 13.23 11.88 -1.43
N GLY A 358 11.96 11.51 -1.34
CA GLY A 358 10.85 12.41 -1.02
C GLY A 358 10.24 13.09 -2.24
N THR A 359 10.52 12.61 -3.46
CA THR A 359 9.92 13.16 -4.67
C THR A 359 8.57 12.52 -4.92
N ILE A 360 7.56 13.34 -5.15
CA ILE A 360 6.22 12.91 -5.55
C ILE A 360 6.07 13.14 -7.05
N THR A 361 5.77 12.10 -7.79
CA THR A 361 5.56 12.14 -9.25
C THR A 361 4.08 11.92 -9.57
N ALA A 362 3.44 12.88 -10.21
CA ALA A 362 2.09 12.73 -10.74
C ALA A 362 2.14 12.11 -12.14
N LEU A 363 1.36 11.06 -12.34
CA LEU A 363 1.26 10.29 -13.57
C LEU A 363 -0.15 10.40 -14.13
N ARG A 364 -0.29 10.61 -15.43
CA ARG A 364 -1.58 10.52 -16.12
C ARG A 364 -1.80 9.11 -16.63
N LEU A 365 -3.04 8.65 -16.49
CA LEU A 365 -3.51 7.38 -17.02
C LEU A 365 -4.39 7.69 -18.25
N ASP A 366 -3.78 7.70 -19.44
CA ASP A 366 -4.51 7.92 -20.66
C ASP A 366 -5.01 6.55 -21.18
N THR A 367 -6.30 6.44 -21.52
CA THR A 367 -6.80 5.27 -22.25
C THR A 367 -6.11 5.23 -23.59
N ALA A 368 -5.43 4.13 -23.93
CA ALA A 368 -4.88 3.97 -25.28
C ALA A 368 -6.02 4.16 -26.28
N ALA A 369 -5.87 5.14 -27.18
CA ALA A 369 -6.78 5.27 -28.30
C ALA A 369 -6.67 3.98 -29.10
N VAL A 370 -7.76 3.22 -29.21
CA VAL A 370 -7.83 2.08 -30.11
C VAL A 370 -7.58 2.65 -31.51
N GLN A 371 -6.37 2.49 -32.05
CA GLN A 371 -6.14 2.79 -33.44
C GLN A 371 -7.00 1.82 -34.24
N PRO A 372 -7.90 2.32 -35.10
CA PRO A 372 -8.62 1.43 -36.00
C PRO A 372 -7.58 0.63 -36.82
N PRO A 373 -7.81 -0.67 -37.07
CA PRO A 373 -6.88 -1.47 -37.81
C PRO A 373 -6.61 -0.76 -39.14
N LEU A 374 -5.32 -0.56 -39.49
CA LEU A 374 -4.89 -0.02 -40.75
C LEU A 374 -5.60 -0.81 -41.86
N ALA A 375 -6.52 -0.16 -42.56
CA ALA A 375 -7.15 -0.74 -43.73
C ALA A 375 -6.05 -1.11 -44.71
N ILE A 376 -5.78 -2.40 -44.85
CA ILE A 376 -4.90 -2.91 -45.91
C ILE A 376 -5.61 -2.56 -47.23
N ALA A 377 -5.09 -1.55 -47.89
CA ALA A 377 -5.54 -1.22 -49.25
C ALA A 377 -5.28 -2.46 -50.13
N ALA A 378 -6.36 -3.12 -50.54
CA ALA A 378 -6.29 -4.15 -51.56
C ALA A 378 -5.87 -3.49 -52.89
N SER A 379 -4.67 -3.83 -53.36
CA SER A 379 -4.18 -3.53 -54.71
C SER A 379 -4.69 -4.58 -55.69
#